data_ec0f0eeef57ac583dade30ca75fea1cc
#
_entry.id   ec0f0eeef57ac583dade30ca75fea1cc
#
_cell.length_a   1.000
_cell.length_b   1.000
_cell.length_c   1.000
_cell.angle_alpha   90.00
_cell.angle_beta   90.00
_cell.angle_gamma   90.00
#
_symmetry.space_group_name_H-M   'P 1'
#
loop_
_entity.id
_entity.type
_entity.pdbx_description
1 polymer ?
#
loop_
_entity_poly.entity_id
_entity_poly.type
_entity_poly.pdbx_seq_one_letter_code
_entity_poly.pdbx_strand_id
1 'polypeptide(L)'
;MAEKKLLLGDEAIALGAIHAGISGVYAYPGTPSTEITEFIQNNLLAKERKLHSTWCTNEKTAMEAALGMSYAGKRALVCMKHVGMNVAADAFVNSAITGVNGGLVVLAADDPSMHSSQNEQDSRFYGKFAMIPMLEPSSQQEAYDMMDYAYTLSEKLKLPVLMRVVTRLAHSRAGVEVADIREENQLNPDHERAHWVLLPGNARKQYLDLVKKQEKLEEVSSKSPYNYLEGLNPEYDYEFGVIACGIGYNYVKEADTDSCHIPVLKVSQYPLPAEEIRTMADRCGYVLVVEDGQPFVEEQVKAILSSDYEVKGRLTETLPRTGELTPDNVGEAIGWGIKRPFGKPQVVMPRPPALCQGCGHRDVYDALNKVAAEYPDARIFGDIGCYTLGALPPFRAIDSCVDMGASITMAKGASDAGVFPAIAVIGDSTFTHSGMTGLLDAVNDRANITVVISDNLTTAMTGGQDSAGTNKFEAICLGLGVEPEHVRVVVPLPKNMEEITRTIREEIEYKGVSVIIPRRECIQTLNRKLRQKKADKA
;
A
#
# COMPACT_ATOMS: atom_id res chain seq x y z
N MET A 1 -32.59 -3.93 16.50
CA MET A 1 -31.55 -4.83 15.97
C MET A 1 -30.57 -3.94 15.23
N ALA A 2 -29.29 -4.06 15.49
CA ALA A 2 -28.28 -3.34 14.74
C ALA A 2 -28.39 -3.70 13.25
N GLU A 3 -28.23 -2.73 12.37
CA GLU A 3 -28.20 -2.98 10.93
C GLU A 3 -26.95 -3.81 10.60
N LYS A 4 -27.12 -4.89 9.81
CA LYS A 4 -26.02 -5.75 9.41
C LYS A 4 -25.79 -5.64 7.90
N LYS A 5 -24.54 -5.34 7.49
CA LYS A 5 -24.13 -5.17 6.09
C LYS A 5 -23.11 -6.24 5.70
N LEU A 6 -23.19 -6.74 4.47
CA LEU A 6 -22.16 -7.63 3.91
C LEU A 6 -21.09 -6.76 3.23
N LEU A 7 -19.89 -6.67 3.83
CA LEU A 7 -18.84 -5.76 3.40
C LEU A 7 -17.53 -6.50 3.15
N LEU A 8 -16.73 -6.01 2.18
CA LEU A 8 -15.30 -6.29 2.11
C LEU A 8 -14.59 -5.68 3.32
N GLY A 9 -13.39 -6.15 3.65
CA GLY A 9 -12.56 -5.50 4.66
C GLY A 9 -12.34 -4.02 4.37
N ASP A 10 -12.00 -3.68 3.13
CA ASP A 10 -11.85 -2.30 2.67
C ASP A 10 -13.14 -1.48 2.79
N GLU A 11 -14.27 -2.07 2.43
CA GLU A 11 -15.59 -1.42 2.57
C GLU A 11 -15.97 -1.21 4.05
N ALA A 12 -15.58 -2.14 4.94
CA ALA A 12 -15.78 -2.04 6.38
C ALA A 12 -14.95 -0.90 6.98
N ILE A 13 -13.67 -0.81 6.64
CA ILE A 13 -12.79 0.31 7.02
C ILE A 13 -13.36 1.65 6.54
N ALA A 14 -13.74 1.71 5.27
CA ALA A 14 -14.29 2.92 4.68
C ALA A 14 -15.57 3.40 5.38
N LEU A 15 -16.50 2.48 5.64
CA LEU A 15 -17.73 2.78 6.36
C LEU A 15 -17.46 3.15 7.82
N GLY A 16 -16.56 2.42 8.50
CA GLY A 16 -16.12 2.73 9.84
C GLY A 16 -15.51 4.14 9.95
N ALA A 17 -14.68 4.53 8.98
CA ALA A 17 -14.12 5.88 8.91
C ALA A 17 -15.19 6.97 8.73
N ILE A 18 -16.16 6.75 7.82
CA ILE A 18 -17.29 7.66 7.64
C ILE A 18 -18.09 7.81 8.93
N HIS A 19 -18.40 6.68 9.59
CA HIS A 19 -19.16 6.67 10.84
C HIS A 19 -18.37 7.25 12.02
N ALA A 20 -17.04 7.13 12.03
CA ALA A 20 -16.16 7.78 13.00
C ALA A 20 -16.00 9.30 12.78
N GLY A 21 -16.71 9.88 11.82
CA GLY A 21 -16.76 11.33 11.62
C GLY A 21 -15.51 11.93 10.99
N ILE A 22 -14.93 11.28 9.98
CA ILE A 22 -13.83 11.86 9.20
C ILE A 22 -14.31 13.06 8.39
N SER A 23 -13.41 14.00 8.14
CA SER A 23 -13.62 15.16 7.27
C SER A 23 -12.98 14.97 5.90
N GLY A 24 -11.99 14.09 5.78
CA GLY A 24 -11.36 13.82 4.50
C GLY A 24 -10.57 12.52 4.41
N VAL A 25 -10.46 12.02 3.17
CA VAL A 25 -9.60 10.91 2.79
C VAL A 25 -8.68 11.33 1.65
N TYR A 26 -7.41 10.98 1.75
CA TYR A 26 -6.36 11.23 0.79
C TYR A 26 -5.69 9.92 0.44
N ALA A 27 -5.53 9.63 -0.83
CA ALA A 27 -4.95 8.36 -1.26
C ALA A 27 -4.19 8.47 -2.58
N TYR A 28 -3.29 7.53 -2.81
CA TYR A 28 -2.83 7.19 -4.14
C TYR A 28 -3.32 5.77 -4.48
N PRO A 29 -3.80 5.52 -5.71
CA PRO A 29 -4.36 4.23 -6.08
C PRO A 29 -3.33 3.10 -5.98
N GLY A 30 -3.61 2.08 -5.16
CA GLY A 30 -2.71 0.94 -4.95
C GLY A 30 -3.46 -0.24 -4.33
N THR A 31 -3.63 -1.34 -5.08
CA THR A 31 -4.22 -2.58 -4.57
C THR A 31 -3.31 -3.20 -3.50
N PRO A 32 -3.81 -3.55 -2.30
CA PRO A 32 -5.23 -3.78 -1.96
C PRO A 32 -5.92 -2.65 -1.15
N SER A 33 -5.63 -1.38 -1.31
CA SER A 33 -6.23 -0.26 -0.53
C SER A 33 -7.15 0.65 -1.36
N THR A 34 -7.22 0.46 -2.68
CA THR A 34 -7.94 1.36 -3.60
C THR A 34 -9.44 1.40 -3.29
N GLU A 35 -10.03 0.28 -2.96
CA GLU A 35 -11.46 0.09 -2.72
C GLU A 35 -11.96 0.93 -1.54
N ILE A 36 -11.12 1.25 -0.56
CA ILE A 36 -11.47 2.11 0.59
C ILE A 36 -11.91 3.50 0.10
N THR A 37 -11.04 4.14 -0.69
CA THR A 37 -11.31 5.49 -1.19
C THR A 37 -12.44 5.50 -2.21
N GLU A 38 -12.53 4.48 -3.09
CA GLU A 38 -13.64 4.32 -4.04
C GLU A 38 -14.99 4.17 -3.33
N PHE A 39 -15.03 3.38 -2.24
CA PHE A 39 -16.24 3.23 -1.44
C PHE A 39 -16.67 4.56 -0.82
N ILE A 40 -15.73 5.33 -0.23
CA ILE A 40 -16.02 6.65 0.36
C ILE A 40 -16.57 7.61 -0.71
N GLN A 41 -15.95 7.66 -1.90
CA GLN A 41 -16.39 8.53 -3.00
C GLN A 41 -17.80 8.19 -3.51
N ASN A 42 -18.20 6.92 -3.42
CA ASN A 42 -19.50 6.45 -3.88
C ASN A 42 -20.58 6.43 -2.78
N ASN A 43 -20.19 6.54 -1.51
CA ASN A 43 -21.10 6.47 -0.37
C ASN A 43 -22.02 7.70 -0.28
N LEU A 44 -23.32 7.47 -0.06
CA LEU A 44 -24.32 8.54 0.00
C LEU A 44 -24.10 9.49 1.18
N LEU A 45 -23.85 8.95 2.37
CA LEU A 45 -23.59 9.76 3.57
C LEU A 45 -22.35 10.63 3.43
N ALA A 46 -21.28 10.09 2.82
CA ALA A 46 -20.07 10.86 2.54
C ALA A 46 -20.36 12.03 1.58
N LYS A 47 -21.20 11.80 0.56
CA LYS A 47 -21.63 12.85 -0.38
C LYS A 47 -22.51 13.91 0.28
N GLU A 48 -23.47 13.50 1.10
CA GLU A 48 -24.36 14.40 1.85
C GLU A 48 -23.56 15.30 2.82
N ARG A 49 -22.58 14.73 3.51
CA ARG A 49 -21.66 15.46 4.41
C ARG A 49 -20.59 16.26 3.67
N LYS A 50 -20.51 16.14 2.34
CA LYS A 50 -19.47 16.77 1.50
C LYS A 50 -18.06 16.43 1.99
N LEU A 51 -17.86 15.18 2.42
CA LEU A 51 -16.58 14.67 2.86
C LEU A 51 -15.55 14.86 1.74
N HIS A 52 -14.41 15.46 2.08
CA HIS A 52 -13.34 15.64 1.10
C HIS A 52 -12.73 14.28 0.73
N SER A 53 -12.64 13.96 -0.56
CA SER A 53 -12.03 12.74 -1.03
C SER A 53 -11.27 13.00 -2.33
N THR A 54 -9.98 12.68 -2.33
CA THR A 54 -9.12 12.94 -3.47
C THR A 54 -8.08 11.86 -3.71
N TRP A 55 -7.83 11.59 -5.00
CA TRP A 55 -6.65 10.88 -5.45
C TRP A 55 -5.51 11.87 -5.60
N CYS A 56 -4.48 11.70 -4.79
CA CYS A 56 -3.27 12.53 -4.83
C CYS A 56 -2.32 12.06 -5.94
N THR A 57 -1.30 12.87 -6.24
CA THR A 57 -0.30 12.51 -7.25
C THR A 57 0.66 11.43 -6.77
N ASN A 58 0.90 11.34 -5.45
CA ASN A 58 1.62 10.25 -4.79
C ASN A 58 1.26 10.18 -3.31
N GLU A 59 1.79 9.19 -2.61
CA GLU A 59 1.50 8.93 -1.19
C GLU A 59 2.10 9.99 -0.26
N LYS A 60 3.24 10.60 -0.65
CA LYS A 60 3.83 11.71 0.11
C LYS A 60 2.87 12.89 0.17
N THR A 61 2.33 13.31 -0.98
CA THR A 61 1.37 14.42 -1.03
C THR A 61 0.05 14.08 -0.34
N ALA A 62 -0.37 12.81 -0.37
CA ALA A 62 -1.54 12.34 0.37
C ALA A 62 -1.33 12.46 1.88
N MET A 63 -0.17 12.00 2.39
CA MET A 63 0.18 12.07 3.80
C MET A 63 0.29 13.53 4.29
N GLU A 64 0.94 14.39 3.54
CA GLU A 64 1.11 15.81 3.86
C GLU A 64 -0.23 16.55 3.91
N ALA A 65 -1.13 16.29 2.95
CA ALA A 65 -2.46 16.92 2.90
C ALA A 65 -3.33 16.46 4.09
N ALA A 66 -3.31 15.18 4.43
CA ALA A 66 -4.02 14.65 5.60
C ALA A 66 -3.47 15.22 6.91
N LEU A 67 -2.16 15.37 7.03
CA LEU A 67 -1.52 15.99 8.19
C LEU A 67 -1.96 17.45 8.32
N GLY A 68 -2.03 18.20 7.20
CA GLY A 68 -2.57 19.57 7.18
C GLY A 68 -4.03 19.64 7.63
N MET A 69 -4.87 18.67 7.25
CA MET A 69 -6.25 18.56 7.74
C MET A 69 -6.30 18.27 9.24
N SER A 70 -5.43 17.39 9.72
CA SER A 70 -5.29 17.11 11.15
C SER A 70 -4.87 18.34 11.95
N TYR A 71 -3.94 19.15 11.43
CA TYR A 71 -3.52 20.42 12.07
C TYR A 71 -4.68 21.40 12.24
N ALA A 72 -5.64 21.38 11.32
CA ALA A 72 -6.86 22.16 11.43
C ALA A 72 -7.86 21.62 12.48
N GLY A 73 -7.55 20.53 13.18
CA GLY A 73 -8.40 19.91 14.19
C GLY A 73 -9.38 18.87 13.64
N LYS A 74 -9.35 18.61 12.33
CA LYS A 74 -10.26 17.68 11.65
C LYS A 74 -9.67 16.25 11.60
N ARG A 75 -10.56 15.22 11.55
CA ARG A 75 -10.13 13.83 11.36
C ARG A 75 -9.83 13.54 9.90
N ALA A 76 -8.68 12.93 9.64
CA ALA A 76 -8.24 12.56 8.30
C ALA A 76 -7.85 11.09 8.20
N LEU A 77 -8.09 10.50 7.03
CA LEU A 77 -7.65 9.18 6.64
C LEU A 77 -6.66 9.28 5.48
N VAL A 78 -5.57 8.53 5.56
CA VAL A 78 -4.65 8.30 4.43
C VAL A 78 -4.70 6.83 4.07
N CYS A 79 -4.87 6.50 2.79
CA CYS A 79 -4.88 5.11 2.33
C CYS A 79 -3.76 4.89 1.31
N MET A 80 -2.98 3.85 1.53
CA MET A 80 -1.91 3.47 0.61
C MET A 80 -1.58 1.98 0.71
N LYS A 81 -1.01 1.46 -0.36
CA LYS A 81 -0.36 0.15 -0.37
C LYS A 81 0.95 0.20 0.43
N HIS A 82 1.45 -0.96 0.89
CA HIS A 82 2.70 -1.01 1.68
C HIS A 82 3.89 -0.31 1.02
N VAL A 83 4.05 -0.42 -0.30
CA VAL A 83 5.14 0.28 -1.02
C VAL A 83 4.95 1.81 -1.01
N GLY A 84 3.72 2.30 -0.87
CA GLY A 84 3.43 3.71 -0.68
C GLY A 84 3.95 4.26 0.64
N MET A 85 4.08 3.42 1.67
CA MET A 85 4.74 3.80 2.93
C MET A 85 6.18 4.26 2.70
N ASN A 86 6.89 3.65 1.73
CA ASN A 86 8.25 4.08 1.38
C ASN A 86 8.26 5.53 0.85
N VAL A 87 7.25 5.87 0.04
CA VAL A 87 7.12 7.22 -0.56
C VAL A 87 6.68 8.24 0.48
N ALA A 88 5.79 7.87 1.39
CA ALA A 88 5.26 8.72 2.45
C ALA A 88 6.15 8.79 3.70
N ALA A 89 7.22 7.99 3.78
CA ALA A 89 7.97 7.72 5.01
C ALA A 89 8.47 8.98 5.73
N ASP A 90 8.98 9.97 5.01
CA ASP A 90 9.48 11.21 5.62
C ASP A 90 8.36 11.96 6.34
N ALA A 91 7.24 12.22 5.65
CA ALA A 91 6.08 12.89 6.24
C ALA A 91 5.45 12.05 7.38
N PHE A 92 5.41 10.72 7.22
CA PHE A 92 4.88 9.79 8.23
C PHE A 92 5.71 9.81 9.52
N VAL A 93 7.03 9.66 9.44
CA VAL A 93 7.91 9.64 10.63
C VAL A 93 7.91 11.00 11.31
N ASN A 94 7.96 12.09 10.55
CA ASN A 94 7.92 13.43 11.10
C ASN A 94 6.57 13.77 11.77
N SER A 95 5.45 13.18 11.29
CA SER A 95 4.14 13.36 11.93
C SER A 95 4.07 12.76 13.34
N ALA A 96 4.86 11.73 13.64
CA ALA A 96 4.99 11.20 14.99
C ALA A 96 5.71 12.18 15.93
N ILE A 97 6.69 12.92 15.42
CA ILE A 97 7.46 13.89 16.20
C ILE A 97 6.64 15.17 16.43
N THR A 98 6.00 15.72 15.40
CA THR A 98 5.10 16.89 15.55
C THR A 98 3.85 16.54 16.33
N GLY A 99 3.43 15.29 16.30
CA GLY A 99 2.11 14.88 16.75
C GLY A 99 1.00 15.30 15.80
N VAL A 100 -0.23 15.18 16.26
CA VAL A 100 -1.46 15.51 15.52
C VAL A 100 -2.39 16.33 16.38
N ASN A 101 -3.28 17.11 15.76
CA ASN A 101 -4.32 17.87 16.47
C ASN A 101 -5.68 17.17 16.36
N GLY A 102 -6.29 17.10 15.20
CA GLY A 102 -7.39 16.17 14.92
C GLY A 102 -6.86 14.77 14.63
N GLY A 103 -7.68 13.76 14.82
CA GLY A 103 -7.26 12.37 14.64
C GLY A 103 -6.75 12.08 13.23
N LEU A 104 -5.61 11.40 13.13
CA LEU A 104 -5.01 10.96 11.87
C LEU A 104 -4.80 9.46 11.88
N VAL A 105 -5.43 8.78 10.94
CA VAL A 105 -5.22 7.35 10.69
C VAL A 105 -4.51 7.19 9.35
N VAL A 106 -3.40 6.45 9.37
CA VAL A 106 -2.65 6.06 8.19
C VAL A 106 -2.89 4.58 7.97
N LEU A 107 -3.58 4.25 6.88
CA LEU A 107 -3.86 2.87 6.52
C LEU A 107 -2.82 2.39 5.51
N ALA A 108 -2.13 1.32 5.86
CA ALA A 108 -1.22 0.59 5.00
C ALA A 108 -1.77 -0.81 4.70
N ALA A 109 -1.96 -1.11 3.42
CA ALA A 109 -2.42 -2.42 2.98
C ALA A 109 -1.24 -3.24 2.46
N ASP A 110 -0.87 -4.26 3.24
CA ASP A 110 0.21 -5.19 2.92
C ASP A 110 -0.28 -6.30 1.99
N ASP A 111 0.64 -6.81 1.16
CA ASP A 111 0.37 -7.85 0.18
C ASP A 111 1.33 -9.05 0.36
N PRO A 112 1.17 -9.84 1.44
CA PRO A 112 1.91 -11.08 1.62
C PRO A 112 1.73 -12.00 0.40
N SER A 113 2.77 -12.73 0.01
CA SER A 113 2.82 -13.51 -1.25
C SER A 113 2.88 -12.67 -2.54
N MET A 114 2.93 -11.36 -2.47
CA MET A 114 3.11 -10.49 -3.65
C MET A 114 2.10 -10.77 -4.77
N HIS A 115 0.80 -10.89 -4.44
CA HIS A 115 -0.25 -11.16 -5.42
C HIS A 115 -0.32 -10.08 -6.52
N SER A 116 -0.02 -8.83 -6.15
CA SER A 116 0.02 -7.68 -7.08
C SER A 116 1.17 -6.71 -6.77
N SER A 117 2.24 -7.18 -6.13
CA SER A 117 3.33 -6.33 -5.63
C SER A 117 4.69 -6.79 -6.14
N GLN A 118 5.64 -5.88 -6.22
CA GLN A 118 7.03 -6.15 -6.63
C GLN A 118 7.91 -6.68 -5.50
N ASN A 119 7.44 -6.59 -4.24
CA ASN A 119 8.14 -7.12 -3.06
C ASN A 119 7.14 -7.46 -1.96
N GLU A 120 7.62 -8.14 -0.92
CA GLU A 120 6.89 -8.40 0.31
C GLU A 120 7.46 -7.51 1.41
N GLN A 121 6.65 -6.56 1.89
CA GLN A 121 6.99 -5.66 2.98
C GLN A 121 5.99 -5.82 4.12
N ASP A 122 6.40 -5.39 5.32
CA ASP A 122 5.55 -5.39 6.50
C ASP A 122 5.51 -3.98 7.10
N SER A 123 4.37 -3.35 6.99
CA SER A 123 4.19 -1.95 7.41
C SER A 123 4.33 -1.74 8.92
N ARG A 124 4.26 -2.80 9.74
CA ARG A 124 4.47 -2.72 11.19
C ARG A 124 5.86 -2.21 11.56
N PHE A 125 6.87 -2.48 10.71
CA PHE A 125 8.22 -1.92 10.93
C PHE A 125 8.24 -0.39 10.86
N TYR A 126 7.41 0.22 10.00
CA TYR A 126 7.27 1.69 9.96
C TYR A 126 6.65 2.25 11.23
N GLY A 127 5.59 1.61 11.74
CA GLY A 127 4.96 2.03 12.98
C GLY A 127 5.89 1.91 14.20
N LYS A 128 6.66 0.82 14.28
CA LYS A 128 7.69 0.65 15.31
C LYS A 128 8.81 1.70 15.17
N PHE A 129 9.30 1.95 13.95
CA PHE A 129 10.32 2.95 13.70
C PHE A 129 9.85 4.36 14.06
N ALA A 130 8.60 4.70 13.74
CA ALA A 130 7.99 5.97 14.11
C ALA A 130 7.55 6.05 15.59
N MET A 131 7.60 4.95 16.33
CA MET A 131 7.20 4.87 17.76
C MET A 131 5.74 5.28 18.00
N ILE A 132 4.83 4.85 17.15
CA ILE A 132 3.40 5.18 17.21
C ILE A 132 2.53 3.93 17.45
N PRO A 133 1.28 4.11 17.94
CA PRO A 133 0.36 2.98 18.08
C PRO A 133 -0.02 2.42 16.71
N MET A 134 -0.15 1.09 16.65
CA MET A 134 -0.59 0.38 15.45
C MET A 134 -1.79 -0.50 15.76
N LEU A 135 -2.68 -0.67 14.78
CA LEU A 135 -3.83 -1.56 14.83
C LEU A 135 -3.78 -2.53 13.65
N GLU A 136 -4.13 -3.78 13.92
CA GLU A 136 -4.14 -4.86 12.93
C GLU A 136 -5.41 -5.71 13.11
N PRO A 137 -6.53 -5.36 12.44
CA PRO A 137 -7.79 -6.07 12.63
C PRO A 137 -7.71 -7.52 12.15
N SER A 138 -8.40 -8.42 12.86
CA SER A 138 -8.51 -9.82 12.49
C SER A 138 -9.73 -10.13 11.62
N SER A 139 -10.74 -9.27 11.62
CA SER A 139 -12.00 -9.47 10.90
C SER A 139 -12.55 -8.17 10.32
N GLN A 140 -13.56 -8.28 9.46
CA GLN A 140 -14.27 -7.12 8.90
C GLN A 140 -15.00 -6.33 9.99
N GLN A 141 -15.52 -6.99 11.04
CA GLN A 141 -16.12 -6.28 12.16
C GLN A 141 -15.07 -5.45 12.90
N GLU A 142 -13.92 -6.04 13.23
CA GLU A 142 -12.85 -5.27 13.86
C GLU A 142 -12.31 -4.16 12.94
N ALA A 143 -12.20 -4.41 11.65
CA ALA A 143 -11.78 -3.39 10.68
C ALA A 143 -12.71 -2.16 10.69
N TYR A 144 -14.01 -2.38 10.88
CA TYR A 144 -15.00 -1.33 11.05
C TYR A 144 -14.89 -0.63 12.43
N ASP A 145 -14.92 -1.41 13.53
CA ASP A 145 -14.95 -0.90 14.90
C ASP A 145 -13.66 -0.15 15.27
N MET A 146 -12.53 -0.65 14.79
CA MET A 146 -11.21 -0.05 15.03
C MET A 146 -11.06 1.33 14.41
N MET A 147 -11.88 1.75 13.45
CA MET A 147 -11.78 3.09 12.90
C MET A 147 -12.16 4.17 13.92
N ASP A 148 -13.27 4.02 14.64
CA ASP A 148 -13.63 4.97 15.72
C ASP A 148 -12.62 4.91 16.86
N TYR A 149 -12.19 3.70 17.22
CA TYR A 149 -11.15 3.50 18.23
C TYR A 149 -9.83 4.17 17.84
N ALA A 150 -9.39 4.04 16.58
CA ALA A 150 -8.15 4.64 16.07
C ALA A 150 -8.17 6.16 16.15
N TYR A 151 -9.28 6.82 15.77
CA TYR A 151 -9.42 8.26 15.91
C TYR A 151 -9.45 8.70 17.36
N THR A 152 -10.14 7.98 18.23
CA THR A 152 -10.16 8.24 19.66
C THR A 152 -8.76 8.11 20.26
N LEU A 153 -8.03 7.06 19.87
CA LEU A 153 -6.65 6.82 20.29
C LEU A 153 -5.70 7.93 19.81
N SER A 154 -5.79 8.28 18.53
CA SER A 154 -5.00 9.34 17.92
C SER A 154 -5.21 10.69 18.60
N GLU A 155 -6.46 11.08 18.82
CA GLU A 155 -6.80 12.34 19.46
C GLU A 155 -6.35 12.40 20.93
N LYS A 156 -6.46 11.27 21.67
CA LYS A 156 -6.05 11.15 23.06
C LYS A 156 -4.54 11.20 23.24
N LEU A 157 -3.80 10.51 22.40
CA LEU A 157 -2.34 10.41 22.48
C LEU A 157 -1.62 11.53 21.74
N LYS A 158 -2.35 12.26 20.88
CA LYS A 158 -1.78 13.26 19.97
C LYS A 158 -0.68 12.65 19.08
N LEU A 159 -0.97 11.48 18.53
CA LEU A 159 -0.10 10.74 17.62
C LEU A 159 -0.92 10.21 16.43
N PRO A 160 -0.34 10.08 15.24
CA PRO A 160 -0.99 9.31 14.20
C PRO A 160 -1.11 7.85 14.63
N VAL A 161 -2.10 7.14 14.08
CA VAL A 161 -2.28 5.70 14.28
C VAL A 161 -2.05 5.01 12.94
N LEU A 162 -1.17 4.02 12.90
CA LEU A 162 -1.03 3.16 11.73
C LEU A 162 -2.04 2.01 11.83
N MET A 163 -2.90 1.86 10.83
CA MET A 163 -3.75 0.68 10.67
C MET A 163 -3.18 -0.18 9.55
N ARG A 164 -2.80 -1.41 9.88
CA ARG A 164 -2.31 -2.39 8.94
C ARG A 164 -3.40 -3.39 8.58
N VAL A 165 -3.60 -3.64 7.30
CA VAL A 165 -4.43 -4.73 6.81
C VAL A 165 -3.66 -5.55 5.77
N VAL A 166 -4.06 -6.81 5.57
CA VAL A 166 -3.47 -7.67 4.53
C VAL A 166 -4.50 -7.96 3.45
N THR A 167 -4.03 -8.29 2.25
CA THR A 167 -4.87 -8.53 1.06
C THR A 167 -6.05 -9.45 1.33
N ARG A 168 -5.86 -10.51 2.10
CA ARG A 168 -6.93 -11.48 2.41
C ARG A 168 -8.06 -10.86 3.23
N LEU A 169 -7.74 -10.04 4.22
CA LEU A 169 -8.76 -9.32 4.99
C LEU A 169 -9.42 -8.23 4.12
N ALA A 170 -8.62 -7.44 3.41
CA ALA A 170 -9.11 -6.35 2.56
C ALA A 170 -10.17 -6.83 1.56
N HIS A 171 -9.93 -7.97 0.90
CA HIS A 171 -10.74 -8.47 -0.20
C HIS A 171 -11.67 -9.64 0.14
N SER A 172 -11.78 -10.06 1.41
CA SER A 172 -12.80 -11.02 1.84
C SER A 172 -14.03 -10.31 2.41
N ARG A 173 -15.19 -11.00 2.39
CA ARG A 173 -16.47 -10.44 2.81
C ARG A 173 -16.99 -11.12 4.06
N ALA A 174 -17.53 -10.31 4.99
CA ALA A 174 -18.29 -10.80 6.13
C ALA A 174 -19.44 -9.86 6.48
N GLY A 175 -20.35 -10.34 7.35
CA GLY A 175 -21.41 -9.51 7.91
C GLY A 175 -20.87 -8.60 9.00
N VAL A 176 -21.08 -7.29 8.87
CA VAL A 176 -20.65 -6.25 9.80
C VAL A 176 -21.87 -5.57 10.39
N GLU A 177 -21.93 -5.53 11.72
CA GLU A 177 -22.92 -4.74 12.47
C GLU A 177 -22.43 -3.31 12.58
N VAL A 178 -23.28 -2.35 12.19
CA VAL A 178 -22.89 -0.95 12.14
C VAL A 178 -23.35 -0.21 13.40
N ALA A 179 -22.49 0.69 13.89
CA ALA A 179 -22.74 1.54 15.05
C ALA A 179 -23.33 2.90 14.65
N ASP A 180 -23.68 3.71 15.64
CA ASP A 180 -24.13 5.08 15.47
C ASP A 180 -23.01 5.96 14.86
N ILE A 181 -23.45 6.99 14.14
CA ILE A 181 -22.55 7.91 13.45
C ILE A 181 -22.04 8.98 14.42
N ARG A 182 -20.73 9.11 14.52
CA ARG A 182 -20.07 10.16 15.28
C ARG A 182 -20.00 11.45 14.45
N GLU A 183 -20.20 12.59 15.12
CA GLU A 183 -20.07 13.90 14.48
C GLU A 183 -18.62 14.20 14.10
N GLU A 184 -18.46 15.02 13.05
CA GLU A 184 -17.17 15.60 12.71
C GLU A 184 -16.65 16.54 13.80
N ASN A 185 -15.34 16.60 13.94
CA ASN A 185 -14.71 17.64 14.74
C ASN A 185 -15.02 19.05 14.19
N GLN A 186 -15.20 19.99 15.07
CA GLN A 186 -15.24 21.41 14.68
C GLN A 186 -13.84 21.85 14.24
N LEU A 187 -13.80 22.86 13.37
CA LEU A 187 -12.55 23.50 12.98
C LEU A 187 -11.90 24.12 14.23
N ASN A 188 -10.71 23.66 14.56
CA ASN A 188 -9.97 24.12 15.74
C ASN A 188 -8.47 24.01 15.47
N PRO A 189 -7.90 24.91 14.64
CA PRO A 189 -6.47 24.89 14.35
C PRO A 189 -5.68 25.22 15.63
N ASP A 190 -4.60 24.48 15.84
CA ASP A 190 -3.66 24.78 16.90
C ASP A 190 -2.83 26.02 16.54
N HIS A 191 -2.78 27.00 17.46
CA HIS A 191 -2.10 28.26 17.29
C HIS A 191 -0.67 28.27 17.86
N GLU A 192 -0.23 27.20 18.52
CA GLU A 192 1.12 27.09 19.06
C GLU A 192 2.14 26.73 17.96
N ARG A 193 2.66 27.76 17.29
CA ARG A 193 3.53 27.59 16.12
C ARG A 193 4.75 26.71 16.36
N ALA A 194 5.33 26.71 17.57
CA ALA A 194 6.48 25.91 17.91
C ALA A 194 6.21 24.39 17.81
N HIS A 195 4.95 24.00 18.00
CA HIS A 195 4.50 22.61 17.92
C HIS A 195 4.75 21.99 16.52
N TRP A 196 4.50 22.77 15.48
CA TRP A 196 4.50 22.29 14.10
C TRP A 196 5.80 22.55 13.34
N VAL A 197 6.82 23.11 14.01
CA VAL A 197 8.06 23.52 13.39
C VAL A 197 9.21 22.67 13.90
N LEU A 198 9.69 21.73 13.08
CA LEU A 198 10.77 20.82 13.40
C LEU A 198 12.18 21.46 13.22
N LEU A 199 12.40 22.64 13.82
CA LEU A 199 13.75 23.12 14.01
C LEU A 199 14.45 22.26 15.09
N PRO A 200 15.78 22.09 15.05
CA PRO A 200 16.51 21.19 15.95
C PRO A 200 16.19 21.38 17.44
N GLY A 201 15.91 22.61 17.87
CA GLY A 201 15.54 22.92 19.26
C GLY A 201 14.18 22.37 19.66
N ASN A 202 13.19 22.50 18.78
CA ASN A 202 11.83 21.98 18.97
C ASN A 202 11.81 20.45 18.82
N ALA A 203 12.43 19.95 17.75
CA ALA A 203 12.46 18.52 17.44
C ALA A 203 13.05 17.69 18.60
N ARG A 204 14.12 18.16 19.24
CA ARG A 204 14.70 17.47 20.41
C ARG A 204 13.71 17.36 21.57
N LYS A 205 12.93 18.39 21.86
CA LYS A 205 11.92 18.36 22.93
C LYS A 205 10.80 17.38 22.58
N GLN A 206 10.26 17.49 21.37
CA GLN A 206 9.17 16.65 20.89
C GLN A 206 9.57 15.17 20.80
N TYR A 207 10.81 14.88 20.38
CA TYR A 207 11.33 13.53 20.39
C TYR A 207 11.45 12.95 21.81
N LEU A 208 11.92 13.73 22.78
CA LEU A 208 11.93 13.31 24.19
C LEU A 208 10.51 13.04 24.71
N ASP A 209 9.53 13.85 24.31
CA ASP A 209 8.14 13.63 24.71
C ASP A 209 7.54 12.39 24.01
N LEU A 210 7.91 12.11 22.76
CA LEU A 210 7.53 10.88 22.07
C LEU A 210 8.10 9.64 22.77
N VAL A 211 9.37 9.69 23.22
CA VAL A 211 10.00 8.61 24.00
C VAL A 211 9.27 8.38 25.32
N LYS A 212 8.91 9.43 26.04
CA LYS A 212 8.12 9.31 27.28
C LYS A 212 6.72 8.72 27.06
N LYS A 213 6.13 8.96 25.90
CA LYS A 213 4.80 8.38 25.58
C LYS A 213 4.83 6.85 25.39
N GLN A 214 6.03 6.23 25.22
CA GLN A 214 6.11 4.79 24.96
C GLN A 214 5.52 3.96 26.13
N GLU A 215 5.80 4.31 27.39
CA GLU A 215 5.19 3.66 28.55
C GLU A 215 3.65 3.74 28.50
N LYS A 216 3.13 4.89 28.07
CA LYS A 216 1.69 5.07 27.92
C LYS A 216 1.11 4.25 26.79
N LEU A 217 1.85 4.07 25.68
CA LEU A 217 1.44 3.21 24.57
C LEU A 217 1.36 1.75 24.99
N GLU A 218 2.33 1.26 25.76
CA GLU A 218 2.33 -0.09 26.32
C GLU A 218 1.13 -0.30 27.25
N GLU A 219 0.88 0.64 28.18
CA GLU A 219 -0.30 0.58 29.07
C GLU A 219 -1.62 0.53 28.30
N VAL A 220 -1.75 1.35 27.24
CA VAL A 220 -2.98 1.40 26.44
C VAL A 220 -3.14 0.12 25.63
N SER A 221 -2.05 -0.44 25.12
CA SER A 221 -2.07 -1.69 24.36
C SER A 221 -2.41 -2.89 25.23
N SER A 222 -1.83 -3.01 26.43
CA SER A 222 -2.16 -4.08 27.39
C SER A 222 -3.64 -4.03 27.86
N LYS A 223 -4.23 -2.83 27.88
CA LYS A 223 -5.65 -2.64 28.24
C LYS A 223 -6.59 -2.60 27.03
N SER A 224 -6.08 -2.89 25.85
CA SER A 224 -6.87 -2.84 24.62
C SER A 224 -7.96 -3.92 24.61
N PRO A 225 -9.20 -3.60 24.19
CA PRO A 225 -10.23 -4.61 24.01
C PRO A 225 -9.90 -5.59 22.86
N TYR A 226 -8.89 -5.28 22.06
CA TYR A 226 -8.45 -6.06 20.91
C TYR A 226 -7.23 -6.94 21.20
N ASN A 227 -6.62 -6.80 22.40
CA ASN A 227 -5.57 -7.70 22.91
C ASN A 227 -6.12 -8.45 24.12
N TYR A 228 -6.19 -9.76 24.05
CA TYR A 228 -6.66 -10.56 25.17
C TYR A 228 -6.11 -11.98 25.12
N LEU A 229 -5.92 -12.54 26.31
CA LEU A 229 -5.49 -13.91 26.52
C LEU A 229 -6.70 -14.79 26.85
N GLU A 230 -6.93 -15.80 26.04
CA GLU A 230 -8.01 -16.77 26.23
C GLU A 230 -7.46 -18.18 26.43
N GLY A 231 -8.22 -19.03 27.10
CA GLY A 231 -7.92 -20.45 27.29
C GLY A 231 -6.80 -20.76 28.29
N LEU A 232 -6.16 -19.75 28.91
CA LEU A 232 -5.16 -19.97 29.94
C LEU A 232 -5.80 -20.25 31.28
N ASN A 233 -5.51 -21.45 31.83
CA ASN A 233 -5.79 -21.76 33.24
C ASN A 233 -4.46 -21.74 34.03
N PRO A 234 -4.31 -20.92 35.05
CA PRO A 234 -3.06 -20.79 35.79
C PRO A 234 -2.66 -22.05 36.58
N GLU A 235 -3.55 -23.03 36.73
CA GLU A 235 -3.28 -24.30 37.43
C GLU A 235 -2.74 -25.40 36.51
N TYR A 236 -2.71 -25.17 35.19
CA TYR A 236 -2.24 -26.16 34.22
C TYR A 236 -1.00 -25.66 33.48
N ASP A 237 -0.11 -26.59 33.14
CA ASP A 237 0.97 -26.37 32.21
C ASP A 237 0.56 -26.92 30.83
N TYR A 238 0.89 -26.17 29.80
CA TYR A 238 0.53 -26.47 28.43
C TYR A 238 1.77 -26.87 27.62
N GLU A 239 1.60 -27.74 26.64
CA GLU A 239 2.67 -28.05 25.71
C GLU A 239 3.15 -26.79 24.98
N PHE A 240 2.20 -25.97 24.53
CA PHE A 240 2.48 -24.67 23.94
C PHE A 240 1.33 -23.69 24.09
N GLY A 241 1.63 -22.40 23.87
CA GLY A 241 0.67 -21.33 23.69
C GLY A 241 0.86 -20.62 22.37
N VAL A 242 -0.18 -19.95 21.87
CA VAL A 242 -0.17 -19.27 20.60
C VAL A 242 -0.32 -17.76 20.77
N ILE A 243 0.58 -16.97 20.19
CA ILE A 243 0.38 -15.52 19.97
C ILE A 243 -0.12 -15.36 18.55
N ALA A 244 -1.37 -14.92 18.38
CA ALA A 244 -2.03 -14.81 17.09
C ALA A 244 -2.30 -13.34 16.73
N CYS A 245 -1.69 -12.86 15.63
CA CYS A 245 -1.71 -11.46 15.23
C CYS A 245 -2.65 -11.23 14.05
N GLY A 246 -3.48 -10.18 14.11
CA GLY A 246 -4.40 -9.80 13.06
C GLY A 246 -5.19 -11.00 12.51
N ILE A 247 -5.21 -11.18 11.19
CA ILE A 247 -5.94 -12.29 10.54
C ILE A 247 -5.43 -13.68 10.97
N GLY A 248 -4.18 -13.79 11.44
CA GLY A 248 -3.63 -15.03 11.98
C GLY A 248 -4.47 -15.62 13.12
N TYR A 249 -5.13 -14.77 13.89
CA TYR A 249 -6.08 -15.21 14.91
C TYR A 249 -7.25 -16.03 14.32
N ASN A 250 -7.79 -15.61 13.18
CA ASN A 250 -8.87 -16.36 12.52
C ASN A 250 -8.38 -17.71 12.01
N TYR A 251 -7.14 -17.81 11.54
CA TYR A 251 -6.57 -19.08 11.09
C TYR A 251 -6.39 -20.06 12.24
N VAL A 252 -5.96 -19.56 13.42
CA VAL A 252 -5.88 -20.38 14.63
C VAL A 252 -7.28 -20.86 15.05
N LYS A 253 -8.29 -19.97 15.05
CA LYS A 253 -9.68 -20.32 15.41
C LYS A 253 -10.33 -21.26 14.41
N GLU A 254 -10.01 -21.16 13.11
CA GLU A 254 -10.52 -22.08 12.09
C GLU A 254 -9.88 -23.46 12.19
N ALA A 255 -8.61 -23.52 12.59
CA ALA A 255 -7.91 -24.78 12.82
C ALA A 255 -8.37 -25.47 14.13
N ASP A 256 -8.81 -24.71 15.15
CA ASP A 256 -9.32 -25.21 16.43
C ASP A 256 -10.77 -25.72 16.31
N THR A 257 -10.94 -26.79 15.56
CA THR A 257 -12.28 -27.33 15.28
C THR A 257 -12.88 -28.16 16.42
N ASP A 258 -12.08 -28.71 17.35
CA ASP A 258 -12.58 -29.56 18.41
C ASP A 258 -11.71 -29.54 19.68
N SER A 259 -11.96 -28.56 20.56
CA SER A 259 -11.66 -28.66 21.99
C SER A 259 -10.19 -28.90 22.44
N CYS A 260 -9.20 -28.57 21.66
CA CYS A 260 -7.86 -28.43 22.22
C CYS A 260 -7.75 -27.09 22.93
N HIS A 261 -7.83 -27.12 24.27
CA HIS A 261 -7.71 -25.94 25.12
C HIS A 261 -6.26 -25.46 25.20
N ILE A 262 -5.74 -24.89 24.11
CA ILE A 262 -4.46 -24.18 24.15
C ILE A 262 -4.69 -22.71 24.50
N PRO A 263 -3.83 -22.07 25.27
CA PRO A 263 -3.90 -20.66 25.49
C PRO A 263 -3.56 -19.88 24.21
N VAL A 264 -4.41 -18.89 23.88
CA VAL A 264 -4.22 -18.02 22.72
C VAL A 264 -4.20 -16.57 23.19
N LEU A 265 -3.08 -15.89 22.97
CA LEU A 265 -2.98 -14.45 23.12
C LEU A 265 -3.26 -13.82 21.75
N LYS A 266 -4.43 -13.21 21.62
CA LYS A 266 -4.75 -12.39 20.46
C LYS A 266 -4.05 -11.04 20.57
N VAL A 267 -3.40 -10.62 19.47
CA VAL A 267 -2.75 -9.32 19.35
C VAL A 267 -3.27 -8.62 18.10
N SER A 268 -3.98 -7.52 18.30
CA SER A 268 -4.49 -6.65 17.22
C SER A 268 -4.13 -5.18 17.47
N GLN A 269 -3.43 -4.87 18.56
CA GLN A 269 -2.87 -3.55 18.87
C GLN A 269 -1.43 -3.66 19.35
N TYR A 270 -0.61 -2.71 18.94
CA TYR A 270 0.81 -2.59 19.30
C TYR A 270 1.11 -1.25 20.00
N PRO A 271 2.15 -1.17 20.85
CA PRO A 271 3.19 -2.19 21.13
C PRO A 271 2.63 -3.48 21.72
N LEU A 272 3.45 -4.54 21.75
CA LEU A 272 3.03 -5.84 22.27
C LEU A 272 2.69 -5.78 23.77
N PRO A 273 1.67 -6.53 24.24
CA PRO A 273 1.32 -6.64 25.65
C PRO A 273 2.32 -7.59 26.37
N ALA A 274 3.44 -7.02 26.83
CA ALA A 274 4.58 -7.80 27.33
C ALA A 274 4.26 -8.63 28.59
N GLU A 275 3.37 -8.17 29.46
CA GLU A 275 2.98 -8.87 30.68
C GLU A 275 2.16 -10.13 30.37
N GLU A 276 1.19 -10.02 29.47
CA GLU A 276 0.36 -11.12 29.00
C GLU A 276 1.21 -12.18 28.27
N ILE A 277 2.21 -11.74 27.51
CA ILE A 277 3.18 -12.65 26.83
C ILE A 277 3.95 -13.46 27.87
N ARG A 278 4.49 -12.83 28.93
CA ARG A 278 5.22 -13.52 29.98
C ARG A 278 4.30 -14.47 30.77
N THR A 279 3.09 -13.99 31.11
CA THR A 279 2.10 -14.79 31.85
C THR A 279 1.75 -16.08 31.09
N MET A 280 1.60 -16.01 29.76
CA MET A 280 1.35 -17.18 28.94
C MET A 280 2.59 -18.07 28.85
N ALA A 281 3.77 -17.49 28.60
CA ALA A 281 5.01 -18.24 28.42
C ALA A 281 5.41 -19.04 29.68
N ASP A 282 5.15 -18.50 30.87
CA ASP A 282 5.42 -19.17 32.16
C ASP A 282 4.62 -20.47 32.34
N ARG A 283 3.59 -20.71 31.53
CA ARG A 283 2.72 -21.89 31.58
C ARG A 283 2.82 -22.79 30.35
N CYS A 284 3.67 -22.44 29.40
CA CYS A 284 3.78 -23.15 28.12
C CYS A 284 5.19 -23.67 27.92
N GLY A 285 5.31 -24.88 27.40
CA GLY A 285 6.60 -25.46 27.02
C GLY A 285 7.29 -24.68 25.90
N TYR A 286 6.51 -24.09 24.99
CA TYR A 286 6.98 -23.13 24.01
C TYR A 286 5.84 -22.16 23.59
N VAL A 287 6.23 -21.07 22.94
CA VAL A 287 5.30 -20.09 22.36
C VAL A 287 5.37 -20.13 20.86
N LEU A 288 4.24 -20.35 20.18
CA LEU A 288 4.11 -20.26 18.72
C LEU A 288 3.57 -18.88 18.33
N VAL A 289 4.30 -18.14 17.50
CA VAL A 289 3.85 -16.85 16.95
C VAL A 289 3.26 -17.05 15.57
N VAL A 290 1.97 -16.72 15.43
CA VAL A 290 1.20 -16.79 14.17
C VAL A 290 0.94 -15.36 13.69
N GLU A 291 1.75 -14.92 12.74
CA GLU A 291 1.68 -13.57 12.16
C GLU A 291 1.82 -13.61 10.64
N ASP A 292 1.05 -12.79 9.93
CA ASP A 292 1.12 -12.69 8.48
C ASP A 292 2.06 -11.55 8.06
N GLY A 293 3.03 -11.84 7.21
CA GLY A 293 4.11 -10.93 6.80
C GLY A 293 5.49 -11.35 7.33
N GLN A 294 6.32 -10.38 7.72
CA GLN A 294 7.65 -10.63 8.26
C GLN A 294 7.59 -11.08 9.74
N PRO A 295 8.64 -11.70 10.29
CA PRO A 295 8.69 -12.15 11.69
C PRO A 295 8.86 -10.97 12.68
N PHE A 296 7.95 -10.00 12.60
CA PHE A 296 7.97 -8.76 13.37
C PHE A 296 7.66 -8.99 14.85
N VAL A 297 6.63 -9.83 15.12
CA VAL A 297 6.21 -10.16 16.49
C VAL A 297 7.13 -11.22 17.07
N GLU A 298 7.50 -12.24 16.31
CA GLU A 298 8.41 -13.29 16.78
C GLU A 298 9.74 -12.71 17.30
N GLU A 299 10.34 -11.75 16.57
CA GLU A 299 11.57 -11.08 17.02
C GLU A 299 11.38 -10.32 18.34
N GLN A 300 10.24 -9.65 18.50
CA GLN A 300 9.94 -8.89 19.71
C GLN A 300 9.60 -9.80 20.89
N VAL A 301 8.88 -10.89 20.67
CA VAL A 301 8.58 -11.90 21.70
C VAL A 301 9.89 -12.51 22.22
N LYS A 302 10.84 -12.84 21.33
CA LYS A 302 12.18 -13.30 21.73
C LYS A 302 12.96 -12.26 22.54
N ALA A 303 12.71 -10.96 22.30
CA ALA A 303 13.33 -9.89 23.08
C ALA A 303 12.62 -9.65 24.43
N ILE A 304 11.30 -9.88 24.52
CA ILE A 304 10.51 -9.76 25.76
C ILE A 304 10.80 -10.93 26.71
N LEU A 305 10.92 -12.14 26.15
CA LEU A 305 11.24 -13.35 26.88
C LEU A 305 12.77 -13.56 26.94
N SER A 306 13.25 -14.22 27.98
CA SER A 306 14.67 -14.60 28.05
C SER A 306 14.94 -15.80 27.13
N SER A 307 16.24 -16.14 26.95
CA SER A 307 16.69 -17.30 26.18
C SER A 307 16.21 -18.66 26.73
N ASP A 308 15.64 -18.66 27.92
CA ASP A 308 15.14 -19.88 28.59
C ASP A 308 13.78 -20.31 28.03
N TYR A 309 13.11 -19.43 27.28
CA TYR A 309 11.82 -19.72 26.63
C TYR A 309 12.02 -20.05 25.15
N GLU A 310 11.42 -21.14 24.73
CA GLU A 310 11.41 -21.52 23.31
C GLU A 310 10.30 -20.74 22.57
N VAL A 311 10.67 -19.99 21.53
CA VAL A 311 9.75 -19.24 20.67
C VAL A 311 9.86 -19.74 19.24
N LYS A 312 8.76 -20.22 18.69
CA LYS A 312 8.62 -20.75 17.34
C LYS A 312 7.79 -19.81 16.47
N GLY A 313 7.99 -19.87 15.17
CA GLY A 313 7.25 -19.07 14.21
C GLY A 313 7.87 -19.16 12.82
N ARG A 314 7.97 -18.03 12.14
CA ARG A 314 8.56 -17.94 10.79
C ARG A 314 10.09 -18.05 10.78
N LEU A 315 10.78 -17.59 11.82
CA LEU A 315 12.23 -17.69 11.94
C LEU A 315 12.72 -19.11 12.21
N THR A 316 11.88 -19.92 12.81
CA THR A 316 12.17 -21.34 13.10
C THR A 316 11.62 -22.28 12.01
N GLU A 317 11.02 -21.70 10.95
CA GLU A 317 10.37 -22.46 9.87
C GLU A 317 9.24 -23.38 10.33
N THR A 318 8.75 -23.20 11.58
CA THR A 318 7.52 -23.84 12.06
C THR A 318 6.30 -23.36 11.26
N LEU A 319 6.35 -22.10 10.82
CA LEU A 319 5.46 -21.53 9.81
C LEU A 319 6.29 -21.14 8.57
N PRO A 320 5.70 -21.11 7.37
CA PRO A 320 6.42 -20.71 6.16
C PRO A 320 7.13 -19.37 6.33
N ARG A 321 8.42 -19.31 5.95
CA ARG A 321 9.24 -18.08 6.13
C ARG A 321 8.74 -16.90 5.28
N THR A 322 8.13 -17.18 4.14
CA THR A 322 7.63 -16.19 3.16
C THR A 322 6.20 -16.48 2.76
N GLY A 323 5.52 -15.49 2.23
CA GLY A 323 4.17 -15.60 1.70
C GLY A 323 3.08 -15.50 2.78
N GLU A 324 1.83 -15.47 2.33
CA GLU A 324 0.66 -15.39 3.22
C GLU A 324 0.46 -16.71 4.00
N LEU A 325 -0.05 -16.57 5.21
CA LEU A 325 -0.52 -17.71 5.98
C LEU A 325 -1.90 -18.15 5.48
N THR A 326 -2.20 -19.40 5.76
CA THR A 326 -3.50 -20.02 5.48
C THR A 326 -3.93 -20.87 6.67
N PRO A 327 -5.23 -21.17 6.82
CA PRO A 327 -5.67 -22.14 7.85
C PRO A 327 -4.93 -23.48 7.78
N ASP A 328 -4.58 -23.94 6.55
CA ASP A 328 -3.86 -25.20 6.34
C ASP A 328 -2.47 -25.19 7.00
N ASN A 329 -1.63 -24.19 6.69
CA ASN A 329 -0.27 -24.15 7.22
C ASN A 329 -0.22 -23.77 8.71
N VAL A 330 -1.18 -23.01 9.20
CA VAL A 330 -1.34 -22.76 10.63
C VAL A 330 -1.80 -24.03 11.34
N GLY A 331 -2.77 -24.76 10.79
CA GLY A 331 -3.22 -26.05 11.32
C GLY A 331 -2.10 -27.10 11.40
N GLU A 332 -1.25 -27.19 10.39
CA GLU A 332 -0.07 -28.04 10.40
C GLU A 332 0.91 -27.67 11.54
N ALA A 333 1.15 -26.35 11.74
CA ALA A 333 2.06 -25.85 12.77
C ALA A 333 1.58 -26.10 14.21
N ILE A 334 0.26 -26.11 14.44
CA ILE A 334 -0.33 -26.42 15.76
C ILE A 334 -0.64 -27.90 15.96
N GLY A 335 -0.24 -28.74 14.99
CA GLY A 335 -0.43 -30.19 15.08
C GLY A 335 -1.84 -30.69 14.75
N TRP A 336 -2.71 -29.83 14.26
CA TRP A 336 -4.07 -30.18 13.85
C TRP A 336 -4.11 -30.40 12.34
N GLY A 337 -3.98 -31.63 11.96
CA GLY A 337 -4.00 -32.02 10.53
C GLY A 337 -5.33 -31.66 9.89
N ILE A 338 -5.38 -30.56 9.15
CA ILE A 338 -6.52 -30.24 8.30
C ILE A 338 -6.56 -31.27 7.18
N LYS A 339 -7.57 -32.13 7.19
CA LYS A 339 -7.83 -33.05 6.07
C LYS A 339 -8.31 -32.17 4.92
N ARG A 340 -7.45 -31.90 3.95
CA ARG A 340 -7.85 -31.27 2.68
C ARG A 340 -8.90 -32.14 1.99
N PRO A 341 -10.20 -31.84 2.06
CA PRO A 341 -11.23 -32.70 1.50
C PRO A 341 -11.17 -32.72 -0.04
N PHE A 342 -10.59 -31.68 -0.65
CA PHE A 342 -10.61 -31.52 -2.11
C PHE A 342 -9.25 -31.05 -2.65
N GLY A 343 -8.78 -31.69 -3.70
CA GLY A 343 -7.65 -31.19 -4.50
C GLY A 343 -8.05 -29.98 -5.35
N LYS A 344 -7.06 -29.32 -5.97
CA LYS A 344 -7.31 -28.21 -6.88
C LYS A 344 -8.24 -28.66 -8.02
N PRO A 345 -9.41 -28.01 -8.21
CA PRO A 345 -10.34 -28.37 -9.29
C PRO A 345 -9.67 -28.25 -10.66
N GLN A 346 -9.89 -29.23 -11.55
CA GLN A 346 -9.32 -29.21 -12.91
C GLN A 346 -9.77 -28.02 -13.77
N VAL A 347 -10.92 -27.43 -13.42
CA VAL A 347 -11.47 -26.23 -14.10
C VAL A 347 -10.67 -24.96 -13.82
N VAL A 348 -9.83 -24.94 -12.78
CA VAL A 348 -9.00 -23.77 -12.42
C VAL A 348 -7.82 -23.67 -13.37
N MET A 349 -7.90 -22.69 -14.28
CA MET A 349 -6.85 -22.37 -15.24
C MET A 349 -6.00 -21.19 -14.75
N PRO A 350 -4.67 -21.23 -14.89
CA PRO A 350 -3.81 -20.09 -14.62
C PRO A 350 -4.17 -18.91 -15.54
N ARG A 351 -4.18 -17.72 -15.00
CA ARG A 351 -4.36 -16.47 -15.75
C ARG A 351 -3.15 -15.56 -15.52
N PRO A 352 -2.02 -15.84 -16.17
CA PRO A 352 -0.84 -14.98 -16.03
C PRO A 352 -1.17 -13.56 -16.51
N PRO A 353 -0.62 -12.52 -15.87
CA PRO A 353 -0.81 -11.16 -16.29
C PRO A 353 -0.26 -10.98 -17.72
N ALA A 354 -0.97 -10.21 -18.54
CA ALA A 354 -0.56 -9.90 -19.90
C ALA A 354 -1.16 -8.56 -20.36
N LEU A 355 -0.48 -7.90 -21.30
CA LEU A 355 -1.02 -6.72 -21.95
C LEU A 355 -2.33 -7.06 -22.69
N CYS A 356 -3.37 -6.28 -22.46
CA CYS A 356 -4.68 -6.46 -23.08
C CYS A 356 -4.59 -6.51 -24.61
N GLN A 357 -5.47 -7.28 -25.25
CA GLN A 357 -5.59 -7.27 -26.71
C GLN A 357 -6.05 -5.88 -27.19
N GLY A 358 -5.34 -5.30 -28.20
CA GLY A 358 -5.59 -3.95 -28.69
C GLY A 358 -5.11 -2.83 -27.77
N CYS A 359 -4.30 -3.12 -26.77
CA CYS A 359 -3.64 -2.12 -25.92
C CYS A 359 -2.57 -1.35 -26.72
N GLY A 360 -2.53 -0.02 -26.59
CA GLY A 360 -1.53 0.82 -27.25
C GLY A 360 -0.08 0.51 -26.85
N HIS A 361 0.14 0.00 -25.62
CA HIS A 361 1.49 -0.41 -25.18
C HIS A 361 2.09 -1.50 -26.08
N ARG A 362 1.28 -2.37 -26.68
CA ARG A 362 1.74 -3.44 -27.58
C ARG A 362 2.41 -2.85 -28.82
N ASP A 363 1.76 -1.88 -29.45
CA ASP A 363 2.27 -1.21 -30.66
C ASP A 363 3.55 -0.42 -30.34
N VAL A 364 3.64 0.18 -29.13
CA VAL A 364 4.85 0.87 -28.66
C VAL A 364 6.02 -0.12 -28.48
N TYR A 365 5.80 -1.28 -27.88
CA TYR A 365 6.87 -2.28 -27.68
C TYR A 365 7.30 -2.96 -28.97
N ASP A 366 6.41 -3.19 -29.90
CA ASP A 366 6.78 -3.69 -31.23
C ASP A 366 7.72 -2.69 -31.95
N ALA A 367 7.43 -1.39 -31.84
CA ALA A 367 8.27 -0.34 -32.40
C ALA A 367 9.62 -0.19 -31.66
N LEU A 368 9.60 -0.19 -30.32
CA LEU A 368 10.81 -0.09 -29.51
C LEU A 368 11.75 -1.27 -29.74
N ASN A 369 11.25 -2.50 -29.74
CA ASN A 369 12.05 -3.69 -30.01
C ASN A 369 12.68 -3.65 -31.41
N LYS A 370 11.92 -3.18 -32.39
CA LYS A 370 12.43 -3.06 -33.76
C LYS A 370 13.61 -2.09 -33.84
N VAL A 371 13.54 -0.94 -33.16
CA VAL A 371 14.63 0.05 -33.17
C VAL A 371 15.78 -0.39 -32.26
N ALA A 372 15.48 -0.87 -31.05
CA ALA A 372 16.49 -1.32 -30.10
C ALA A 372 17.37 -2.44 -30.66
N ALA A 373 16.82 -3.31 -31.51
CA ALA A 373 17.59 -4.37 -32.18
C ALA A 373 18.68 -3.84 -33.15
N GLU A 374 18.63 -2.56 -33.53
CA GLU A 374 19.66 -1.90 -34.37
C GLU A 374 20.90 -1.52 -33.53
N TYR A 375 20.81 -1.55 -32.19
CA TYR A 375 21.86 -1.14 -31.27
C TYR A 375 22.19 -2.30 -30.29
N PRO A 376 23.40 -2.83 -30.28
CA PRO A 376 23.75 -4.01 -29.47
C PRO A 376 23.70 -3.75 -27.98
N ASP A 377 23.95 -2.52 -27.54
CA ASP A 377 24.00 -2.15 -26.13
C ASP A 377 22.75 -1.42 -25.64
N ALA A 378 21.69 -1.36 -26.47
CA ALA A 378 20.42 -0.75 -26.08
C ALA A 378 19.85 -1.34 -24.78
N ARG A 379 19.36 -0.47 -23.90
CA ARG A 379 18.64 -0.87 -22.67
C ARG A 379 17.38 -0.05 -22.53
N ILE A 380 16.30 -0.77 -22.17
CA ILE A 380 14.97 -0.18 -21.97
C ILE A 380 14.60 -0.34 -20.49
N PHE A 381 14.65 0.77 -19.75
CA PHE A 381 14.32 0.82 -18.34
C PHE A 381 12.84 1.10 -18.16
N GLY A 382 12.14 0.19 -17.47
CA GLY A 382 10.75 0.37 -17.08
C GLY A 382 10.61 0.60 -15.58
N ASP A 383 9.40 0.89 -15.19
CA ASP A 383 8.98 0.96 -13.80
C ASP A 383 7.54 0.41 -13.61
N ILE A 384 6.81 0.82 -12.58
CA ILE A 384 5.58 0.13 -12.16
C ILE A 384 4.34 0.70 -12.83
N GLY A 385 3.69 -0.11 -13.66
CA GLY A 385 2.41 0.17 -14.30
C GLY A 385 2.00 -0.94 -15.28
N CYS A 386 0.92 -0.76 -16.03
CA CYS A 386 0.50 -1.75 -17.05
C CYS A 386 1.58 -2.02 -18.09
N TYR A 387 2.37 -1.01 -18.43
CA TYR A 387 3.48 -1.11 -19.39
C TYR A 387 4.59 -2.05 -18.91
N THR A 388 4.78 -2.26 -17.60
CA THR A 388 5.74 -3.24 -17.07
C THR A 388 5.51 -4.65 -17.62
N LEU A 389 4.27 -4.98 -17.99
CA LEU A 389 3.95 -6.26 -18.62
C LEU A 389 4.60 -6.46 -20.01
N GLY A 390 5.21 -5.41 -20.55
CA GLY A 390 6.10 -5.50 -21.72
C GLY A 390 7.38 -6.30 -21.47
N ALA A 391 7.76 -6.54 -20.21
CA ALA A 391 8.83 -7.46 -19.84
C ALA A 391 8.50 -8.93 -20.17
N LEU A 392 7.22 -9.26 -20.28
CA LEU A 392 6.74 -10.62 -20.52
C LEU A 392 6.67 -10.94 -22.04
N PRO A 393 6.69 -12.23 -22.40
CA PRO A 393 6.43 -12.64 -23.78
C PRO A 393 5.06 -12.11 -24.29
N PRO A 394 4.94 -11.75 -25.58
CA PRO A 394 5.94 -11.90 -26.65
C PRO A 394 6.97 -10.77 -26.72
N PHE A 395 6.80 -9.65 -25.99
CA PHE A 395 7.59 -8.43 -26.18
C PHE A 395 9.01 -8.55 -25.61
N ARG A 396 9.15 -8.92 -24.34
CA ARG A 396 10.44 -8.95 -23.63
C ARG A 396 11.26 -7.67 -23.84
N ALA A 397 10.56 -6.53 -23.76
CA ALA A 397 11.07 -5.22 -24.17
C ALA A 397 11.54 -4.35 -23.00
N ILE A 398 11.56 -4.88 -21.77
CA ILE A 398 11.95 -4.13 -20.58
C ILE A 398 13.05 -4.87 -19.85
N ASP A 399 14.15 -4.17 -19.57
CA ASP A 399 15.34 -4.71 -18.91
C ASP A 399 15.35 -4.50 -17.39
N SER A 400 14.51 -3.59 -16.85
CA SER A 400 14.42 -3.33 -15.41
C SER A 400 13.03 -2.91 -14.98
N CYS A 401 12.68 -3.22 -13.71
CA CYS A 401 11.49 -2.74 -13.04
C CYS A 401 11.76 -2.73 -11.53
N VAL A 402 11.87 -1.56 -10.92
CA VAL A 402 12.25 -1.42 -9.51
C VAL A 402 11.12 -0.77 -8.70
N ASP A 403 10.89 0.53 -8.86
CA ASP A 403 9.86 1.31 -8.18
C ASP A 403 9.24 2.35 -9.12
N MET A 404 8.17 3.02 -8.70
CA MET A 404 7.48 4.00 -9.52
C MET A 404 8.36 5.21 -9.80
N GLY A 405 8.65 5.48 -11.08
CA GLY A 405 9.46 6.61 -11.54
C GLY A 405 10.93 6.28 -11.77
N ALA A 406 11.40 5.10 -11.37
CA ALA A 406 12.80 4.71 -11.49
C ALA A 406 13.32 4.63 -12.93
N SER A 407 12.44 4.40 -13.90
CA SER A 407 12.84 4.22 -15.31
C SER A 407 13.70 5.37 -15.84
N ILE A 408 13.32 6.62 -15.55
CA ILE A 408 14.04 7.81 -16.05
C ILE A 408 15.42 7.95 -15.39
N THR A 409 15.47 7.86 -14.07
CA THR A 409 16.75 8.03 -13.34
C THR A 409 17.69 6.86 -13.54
N MET A 410 17.18 5.63 -13.73
CA MET A 410 17.99 4.47 -14.09
C MET A 410 18.54 4.59 -15.52
N ALA A 411 17.73 5.05 -16.48
CA ALA A 411 18.20 5.34 -17.84
C ALA A 411 19.29 6.41 -17.83
N LYS A 412 19.11 7.49 -17.03
CA LYS A 412 20.13 8.53 -16.84
C LYS A 412 21.43 7.92 -16.30
N GLY A 413 21.37 7.18 -15.20
CA GLY A 413 22.57 6.57 -14.62
C GLY A 413 23.26 5.57 -15.55
N ALA A 414 22.51 4.84 -16.35
CA ALA A 414 23.06 3.95 -17.37
C ALA A 414 23.74 4.74 -18.52
N SER A 415 23.13 5.83 -18.96
CA SER A 415 23.72 6.74 -19.94
C SER A 415 25.02 7.37 -19.42
N ASP A 416 25.06 7.78 -18.16
CA ASP A 416 26.27 8.30 -17.49
C ASP A 416 27.39 7.26 -17.47
N ALA A 417 27.05 5.98 -17.41
CA ALA A 417 27.98 4.85 -17.52
C ALA A 417 28.39 4.49 -18.95
N GLY A 418 27.79 5.14 -19.96
CA GLY A 418 28.10 4.93 -21.36
C GLY A 418 27.18 3.98 -22.12
N VAL A 419 26.05 3.56 -21.53
CA VAL A 419 25.01 2.78 -22.24
C VAL A 419 24.34 3.65 -23.28
N PHE A 420 24.31 3.16 -24.54
CA PHE A 420 23.61 3.85 -25.63
C PHE A 420 22.93 2.85 -26.58
N PRO A 421 21.67 3.10 -26.91
CA PRO A 421 20.76 4.05 -26.28
C PRO A 421 20.28 3.58 -24.90
N ALA A 422 20.05 4.53 -24.00
CA ALA A 422 19.37 4.34 -22.74
C ALA A 422 17.95 4.93 -22.85
N ILE A 423 16.94 4.05 -22.79
CA ILE A 423 15.54 4.41 -23.02
C ILE A 423 14.75 4.18 -21.74
N ALA A 424 13.98 5.17 -21.30
CA ALA A 424 13.03 5.03 -20.19
C ALA A 424 11.61 4.86 -20.73
N VAL A 425 10.86 3.89 -20.20
CA VAL A 425 9.43 3.73 -20.47
C VAL A 425 8.66 3.91 -19.16
N ILE A 426 7.77 4.89 -19.12
CA ILE A 426 7.00 5.28 -17.94
C ILE A 426 5.53 5.50 -18.32
N GLY A 427 4.60 5.17 -17.42
CA GLY A 427 3.18 5.48 -17.61
C GLY A 427 2.84 6.91 -17.21
N ASP A 428 1.69 7.40 -17.69
CA ASP A 428 1.16 8.73 -17.42
C ASP A 428 1.02 9.05 -15.91
N SER A 429 0.39 8.15 -15.14
CA SER A 429 0.24 8.32 -13.68
C SER A 429 1.57 8.22 -12.96
N THR A 430 2.43 7.29 -13.35
CA THR A 430 3.75 7.11 -12.75
C THR A 430 4.67 8.30 -13.04
N PHE A 431 4.54 8.92 -14.22
CA PHE A 431 5.27 10.13 -14.53
C PHE A 431 4.92 11.29 -13.57
N THR A 432 3.64 11.49 -13.27
CA THR A 432 3.22 12.50 -12.28
C THR A 432 3.49 12.09 -10.84
N HIS A 433 3.59 10.80 -10.56
CA HIS A 433 3.94 10.30 -9.24
C HIS A 433 5.39 10.64 -8.84
N SER A 434 6.36 10.28 -9.68
CA SER A 434 7.80 10.45 -9.38
C SER A 434 8.66 10.76 -10.61
N GLY A 435 8.14 10.60 -11.83
CA GLY A 435 8.95 10.77 -13.05
C GLY A 435 9.36 12.21 -13.35
N MET A 436 8.55 13.20 -12.94
CA MET A 436 8.83 14.62 -13.20
C MET A 436 10.17 15.07 -12.59
N THR A 437 10.46 14.66 -11.38
CA THR A 437 11.73 14.99 -10.70
C THR A 437 12.92 14.33 -11.39
N GLY A 438 12.77 13.07 -11.81
CA GLY A 438 13.79 12.37 -12.58
C GLY A 438 14.06 13.01 -13.95
N LEU A 439 13.00 13.51 -14.62
CA LEU A 439 13.15 14.21 -15.89
C LEU A 439 13.88 15.56 -15.71
N LEU A 440 13.52 16.32 -14.69
CA LEU A 440 14.21 17.58 -14.36
C LEU A 440 15.71 17.35 -14.11
N ASP A 441 16.03 16.30 -13.36
CA ASP A 441 17.41 15.93 -13.05
C ASP A 441 18.18 15.55 -14.32
N ALA A 442 17.57 14.75 -15.19
CA ALA A 442 18.16 14.36 -16.47
C ALA A 442 18.40 15.56 -17.41
N VAL A 443 17.46 16.51 -17.47
CA VAL A 443 17.59 17.74 -18.27
C VAL A 443 18.72 18.63 -17.73
N ASN A 444 18.78 18.83 -16.41
CA ASN A 444 19.82 19.65 -15.78
C ASN A 444 21.24 19.11 -16.05
N ASP A 445 21.38 17.79 -16.06
CA ASP A 445 22.65 17.11 -16.34
C ASP A 445 22.92 16.91 -17.84
N ARG A 446 21.98 17.30 -18.70
CA ARG A 446 22.06 17.06 -20.15
C ARG A 446 22.30 15.59 -20.50
N ALA A 447 21.61 14.71 -19.79
CA ALA A 447 21.71 13.27 -20.01
C ALA A 447 21.30 12.89 -21.44
N ASN A 448 21.94 11.87 -22.00
CA ASN A 448 21.61 11.38 -23.34
C ASN A 448 20.62 10.21 -23.24
N ILE A 449 19.34 10.52 -23.04
CA ILE A 449 18.28 9.53 -22.84
C ILE A 449 17.01 9.87 -23.63
N THR A 450 16.27 8.82 -24.00
CA THR A 450 14.93 8.95 -24.60
C THR A 450 13.89 8.48 -23.62
N VAL A 451 12.93 9.33 -23.27
CA VAL A 451 11.83 9.01 -22.33
C VAL A 451 10.54 8.78 -23.11
N VAL A 452 9.92 7.62 -22.93
CA VAL A 452 8.65 7.25 -23.53
C VAL A 452 7.56 7.30 -22.47
N ILE A 453 6.73 8.36 -22.49
CA ILE A 453 5.59 8.52 -21.57
C ILE A 453 4.35 7.89 -22.18
N SER A 454 4.02 6.67 -21.79
CA SER A 454 2.86 5.92 -22.27
C SER A 454 1.55 6.49 -21.72
N ASP A 455 0.97 7.46 -22.44
CA ASP A 455 -0.24 8.18 -22.06
C ASP A 455 -1.51 7.40 -22.47
N ASN A 456 -2.10 6.69 -21.52
CA ASN A 456 -3.34 5.96 -21.71
C ASN A 456 -4.57 6.63 -21.06
N LEU A 457 -4.41 7.87 -20.59
CA LEU A 457 -5.43 8.75 -20.01
C LEU A 457 -6.05 8.22 -18.71
N THR A 458 -5.39 7.31 -17.99
CA THR A 458 -5.97 6.72 -16.77
C THR A 458 -4.96 5.89 -15.97
N THR A 459 -5.13 5.80 -14.66
CA THR A 459 -4.44 4.83 -13.79
C THR A 459 -5.10 3.45 -13.96
N ALA A 460 -4.76 2.76 -15.05
CA ALA A 460 -5.52 1.60 -15.52
C ALA A 460 -5.43 0.37 -14.63
N MET A 461 -4.29 0.16 -13.95
CA MET A 461 -3.99 -1.07 -13.20
C MET A 461 -4.85 -1.21 -11.93
N THR A 462 -5.26 -0.11 -11.33
CA THR A 462 -5.98 -0.05 -10.06
C THR A 462 -7.48 0.21 -10.18
N GLY A 463 -8.02 0.23 -11.41
CA GLY A 463 -9.46 0.39 -11.62
C GLY A 463 -9.84 1.49 -12.61
N GLY A 464 -8.91 2.32 -13.04
CA GLY A 464 -9.15 3.35 -14.06
C GLY A 464 -9.48 4.72 -13.48
N GLN A 465 -8.80 5.10 -12.39
CA GLN A 465 -8.84 6.44 -11.80
C GLN A 465 -8.23 7.46 -12.78
N ASP A 466 -8.60 8.74 -12.63
CA ASP A 466 -8.07 9.79 -13.47
C ASP A 466 -6.56 9.99 -13.24
N SER A 467 -5.80 10.14 -14.32
CA SER A 467 -4.39 10.52 -14.25
C SER A 467 -4.26 12.03 -14.06
N ALA A 468 -3.48 12.47 -13.07
CA ALA A 468 -3.30 13.89 -12.72
C ALA A 468 -2.66 14.72 -13.85
N GLY A 469 -1.89 14.06 -14.71
CA GLY A 469 -1.19 14.68 -15.85
C GLY A 469 -1.96 14.70 -17.16
N THR A 470 -3.19 14.18 -17.20
CA THR A 470 -3.98 14.10 -18.44
C THR A 470 -4.04 15.45 -19.15
N ASN A 471 -3.68 15.49 -20.43
CA ASN A 471 -3.58 16.68 -21.31
C ASN A 471 -2.57 17.75 -20.84
N LYS A 472 -1.58 17.41 -20.00
CA LYS A 472 -0.58 18.37 -19.48
C LYS A 472 0.86 17.94 -19.78
N PHE A 473 1.09 16.73 -20.28
CA PHE A 473 2.44 16.16 -20.36
C PHE A 473 3.38 16.97 -21.24
N GLU A 474 2.93 17.47 -22.41
CA GLU A 474 3.74 18.33 -23.28
C GLU A 474 4.16 19.61 -22.54
N ALA A 475 3.21 20.30 -21.91
CA ALA A 475 3.49 21.50 -21.16
C ALA A 475 4.43 21.25 -19.96
N ILE A 476 4.28 20.11 -19.27
CA ILE A 476 5.16 19.71 -18.17
C ILE A 476 6.58 19.46 -18.69
N CYS A 477 6.76 18.68 -19.76
CA CYS A 477 8.07 18.38 -20.31
C CYS A 477 8.79 19.65 -20.79
N LEU A 478 8.08 20.54 -21.49
CA LEU A 478 8.61 21.85 -21.89
C LEU A 478 8.98 22.73 -20.69
N GLY A 479 8.12 22.76 -19.67
CA GLY A 479 8.36 23.50 -18.42
C GLY A 479 9.56 22.98 -17.62
N LEU A 480 9.89 21.70 -17.76
CA LEU A 480 11.07 21.07 -17.15
C LEU A 480 12.33 21.27 -18.00
N GLY A 481 12.24 21.88 -19.18
CA GLY A 481 13.37 22.26 -20.02
C GLY A 481 13.73 21.28 -21.11
N VAL A 482 12.85 20.35 -21.46
CA VAL A 482 13.02 19.54 -22.69
C VAL A 482 12.83 20.45 -23.90
N GLU A 483 13.71 20.33 -24.91
CA GLU A 483 13.64 21.14 -26.12
C GLU A 483 12.34 20.86 -26.89
N PRO A 484 11.64 21.89 -27.40
CA PRO A 484 10.31 21.73 -28.00
C PRO A 484 10.26 20.76 -29.18
N GLU A 485 11.32 20.71 -29.99
CA GLU A 485 11.45 19.82 -31.15
C GLU A 485 11.56 18.35 -30.74
N HIS A 486 11.95 18.09 -29.47
CA HIS A 486 12.19 16.77 -28.89
C HIS A 486 11.09 16.34 -27.91
N VAL A 487 9.93 17.00 -27.92
CA VAL A 487 8.69 16.54 -27.27
C VAL A 487 7.71 16.09 -28.38
N ARG A 488 7.64 14.79 -28.62
CA ARG A 488 6.95 14.20 -29.77
C ARG A 488 5.71 13.41 -29.33
N VAL A 489 4.54 13.75 -29.83
CA VAL A 489 3.31 12.98 -29.59
C VAL A 489 3.04 12.07 -30.78
N VAL A 490 2.79 10.79 -30.49
CA VAL A 490 2.46 9.78 -31.51
C VAL A 490 1.21 8.99 -31.10
N VAL A 491 0.51 8.42 -32.09
CA VAL A 491 -0.68 7.59 -31.82
C VAL A 491 -0.33 6.12 -32.06
N PRO A 492 -0.24 5.28 -30.98
CA PRO A 492 0.17 3.88 -31.10
C PRO A 492 -0.94 3.02 -31.69
N LEU A 493 -0.91 2.88 -33.01
CA LEU A 493 -1.79 2.04 -33.81
C LEU A 493 -0.96 1.28 -34.86
N PRO A 494 -1.36 0.05 -35.22
CA PRO A 494 -0.63 -0.74 -36.25
C PRO A 494 -0.40 0.01 -37.55
N LYS A 495 -1.34 0.84 -37.99
CA LYS A 495 -1.22 1.62 -39.24
C LYS A 495 -0.16 2.74 -39.18
N ASN A 496 0.24 3.16 -37.96
CA ASN A 496 1.20 4.23 -37.73
C ASN A 496 2.60 3.69 -37.35
N MET A 497 2.82 2.38 -37.49
CA MET A 497 4.06 1.71 -37.04
C MET A 497 5.33 2.31 -37.66
N GLU A 498 5.27 2.70 -38.93
CA GLU A 498 6.40 3.34 -39.62
C GLU A 498 6.74 4.71 -39.03
N GLU A 499 5.73 5.52 -38.76
CA GLU A 499 5.88 6.82 -38.11
C GLU A 499 6.49 6.67 -36.71
N ILE A 500 5.92 5.77 -35.89
CA ILE A 500 6.39 5.53 -34.52
C ILE A 500 7.84 5.05 -34.52
N THR A 501 8.18 4.09 -35.37
CA THR A 501 9.54 3.54 -35.48
C THR A 501 10.53 4.62 -35.92
N ARG A 502 10.16 5.47 -36.87
CA ARG A 502 10.99 6.60 -37.33
C ARG A 502 11.19 7.62 -36.19
N THR A 503 10.13 8.02 -35.51
CA THR A 503 10.21 8.97 -34.40
C THR A 503 11.12 8.43 -33.27
N ILE A 504 10.98 7.16 -32.88
CA ILE A 504 11.86 6.55 -31.88
C ILE A 504 13.32 6.62 -32.31
N ARG A 505 13.64 6.31 -33.57
CA ARG A 505 15.01 6.36 -34.07
C ARG A 505 15.56 7.79 -34.08
N GLU A 506 14.79 8.77 -34.56
CA GLU A 506 15.16 10.19 -34.56
C GLU A 506 15.49 10.69 -33.15
N GLU A 507 14.65 10.33 -32.14
CA GLU A 507 14.83 10.78 -30.78
C GLU A 507 15.96 10.03 -30.01
N ILE A 508 16.27 8.81 -30.37
CA ILE A 508 17.46 8.07 -29.86
C ILE A 508 18.76 8.72 -30.39
N GLU A 509 18.79 9.16 -31.65
CA GLU A 509 19.95 9.75 -32.27
C GLU A 509 20.24 11.19 -31.79
N TYR A 510 19.24 11.85 -31.20
CA TYR A 510 19.41 13.17 -30.58
C TYR A 510 20.29 13.08 -29.33
N LYS A 511 21.26 13.99 -29.23
CA LYS A 511 22.16 14.06 -28.05
C LYS A 511 21.60 15.02 -27.01
N GLY A 512 20.82 14.50 -26.14
CA GLY A 512 20.14 15.21 -25.07
C GLY A 512 18.98 14.40 -24.50
N VAL A 513 18.11 15.06 -23.77
CA VAL A 513 16.89 14.45 -23.25
C VAL A 513 15.76 14.65 -24.26
N SER A 514 15.25 13.56 -24.79
CA SER A 514 14.07 13.58 -25.67
C SER A 514 12.87 12.88 -25.02
N VAL A 515 11.66 13.28 -25.38
CA VAL A 515 10.41 12.74 -24.85
C VAL A 515 9.47 12.36 -25.98
N ILE A 516 9.06 11.11 -26.00
CA ILE A 516 8.01 10.60 -26.89
C ILE A 516 6.77 10.29 -26.06
N ILE A 517 5.60 10.76 -26.49
CA ILE A 517 4.32 10.56 -25.79
C ILE A 517 3.38 9.76 -26.69
N PRO A 518 3.43 8.42 -26.64
CA PRO A 518 2.44 7.58 -27.28
C PRO A 518 1.09 7.73 -26.58
N ARG A 519 0.14 8.43 -27.20
CA ARG A 519 -1.16 8.75 -26.62
C ARG A 519 -2.28 7.93 -27.23
N ARG A 520 -2.93 7.09 -26.41
CA ARG A 520 -4.12 6.33 -26.81
C ARG A 520 -4.89 5.85 -25.59
N GLU A 521 -6.19 6.18 -25.54
CA GLU A 521 -7.06 5.78 -24.42
C GLU A 521 -6.99 4.28 -24.12
N CYS A 522 -6.96 3.94 -22.83
CA CYS A 522 -6.98 2.56 -22.34
C CYS A 522 -8.21 1.81 -22.88
N ILE A 523 -8.00 0.66 -23.50
CA ILE A 523 -9.05 -0.14 -24.12
C ILE A 523 -10.09 -0.63 -23.10
N GLN A 524 -9.69 -0.88 -21.84
CA GLN A 524 -10.61 -1.31 -20.78
C GLN A 524 -11.53 -0.16 -20.36
N THR A 525 -10.96 1.04 -20.17
CA THR A 525 -11.73 2.25 -19.83
C THR A 525 -12.67 2.63 -20.96
N LEU A 526 -12.21 2.60 -22.21
CA LEU A 526 -13.05 2.84 -23.38
C LEU A 526 -14.23 1.87 -23.44
N ASN A 527 -13.98 0.58 -23.27
CA ASN A 527 -15.03 -0.44 -23.28
C ASN A 527 -16.04 -0.23 -22.14
N ARG A 528 -15.60 0.18 -20.95
CA ARG A 528 -16.48 0.52 -19.82
C ARG A 528 -17.38 1.70 -20.17
N LYS A 529 -16.82 2.80 -20.69
CA LYS A 529 -17.58 3.97 -21.14
C LYS A 529 -18.61 3.63 -22.22
N LEU A 530 -18.25 2.76 -23.16
CA LEU A 530 -19.18 2.30 -24.22
C LEU A 530 -20.33 1.45 -23.66
N ARG A 531 -20.08 0.59 -22.65
CA ARG A 531 -21.12 -0.20 -21.98
C ARG A 531 -22.08 0.69 -21.19
N GLN A 532 -21.56 1.66 -20.44
CA GLN A 532 -22.37 2.63 -19.70
C GLN A 532 -23.27 3.43 -20.63
N LYS A 533 -22.73 4.00 -21.72
CA LYS A 533 -23.54 4.72 -22.73
C LYS A 533 -24.63 3.87 -23.39
N LYS A 534 -24.44 2.55 -23.47
CA LYS A 534 -25.48 1.63 -23.95
C LYS A 534 -26.55 1.36 -22.90
N ALA A 535 -26.17 1.23 -21.63
CA ALA A 535 -27.10 1.06 -20.52
C ALA A 535 -27.97 2.31 -20.29
N ASP A 536 -27.37 3.52 -20.39
CA ASP A 536 -28.09 4.80 -20.24
C ASP A 536 -29.08 5.08 -21.39
N LYS A 537 -28.94 4.36 -22.50
CA LYS A 537 -29.86 4.47 -23.68
C LYS A 537 -30.94 3.38 -23.74
N ALA A 538 -30.83 2.35 -22.90
CA ALA A 538 -31.80 1.26 -22.78
C ALA A 538 -32.76 1.48 -21.62
#